data_ced7d6505108a1e9b07dac67ae6a643f
#
_entry.id   ced7d6505108a1e9b07dac67ae6a643f
#
_cell.length_a   1.000
_cell.length_b   1.000
_cell.length_c   1.000
_cell.angle_alpha   90.00
_cell.angle_beta   90.00
_cell.angle_gamma   90.00
#
_symmetry.space_group_name_H-M   'P 1'
#
loop_
_entity.id
_entity.type
_entity.pdbx_description
1 polymer ?
#
loop_
_entity_poly.entity_id
_entity_poly.type
_entity_poly.pdbx_seq_one_letter_code
_entity_poly.pdbx_strand_id
1 'polypeptide(L)'
;MRLNVSTSIETAACEIAGDDLLFLGFHGFSNDENEMIRIIDAIYDVPKQDASSTDNSIAPAQHPNYLSFQGTYERPYIGSYYWYPDGCSVEERRRECSAVGDAVVRLLDSPAYAHFRKVLIGFSQGGYLSYRMVAEHPDAFDRAILMSPSFKGETAEPLPATGRTRFAL
;
A
#
# COMPACT_ATOMS: atom_id res chain seq x y z
N MET A 1 16.47 -11.06 1.04
CA MET A 1 15.26 -10.67 0.27
C MET A 1 15.57 -9.39 -0.50
N ARG A 2 15.12 -9.26 -1.72
CA ARG A 2 15.17 -8.03 -2.54
C ARG A 2 13.73 -7.55 -2.74
N LEU A 3 13.48 -6.27 -2.45
CA LEU A 3 12.18 -5.65 -2.65
C LEU A 3 12.34 -4.58 -3.74
N ASN A 4 11.66 -4.75 -4.86
CA ASN A 4 11.59 -3.75 -5.92
C ASN A 4 10.41 -2.83 -5.68
N VAL A 5 10.57 -1.55 -6.02
CA VAL A 5 9.54 -0.54 -5.81
C VAL A 5 9.52 0.46 -6.96
N SER A 6 8.32 0.75 -7.47
CA SER A 6 8.05 1.88 -8.35
C SER A 6 7.55 3.05 -7.50
N THR A 7 8.08 4.24 -7.72
CA THR A 7 7.80 5.40 -6.86
C THR A 7 7.46 6.64 -7.67
N SER A 8 6.53 7.44 -7.16
CA SER A 8 6.33 8.83 -7.54
C SER A 8 6.20 9.64 -6.25
N ILE A 9 7.09 10.59 -6.05
CA ILE A 9 7.08 11.48 -4.88
C ILE A 9 7.31 12.89 -5.40
N GLU A 10 6.28 13.72 -5.27
CA GLU A 10 6.39 15.15 -5.53
C GLU A 10 6.60 15.88 -4.20
N THR A 11 7.75 16.52 -4.06
CA THR A 11 7.99 17.43 -2.95
C THR A 11 7.48 18.79 -3.37
N ALA A 12 6.29 19.17 -2.92
CA ALA A 12 5.83 20.54 -3.08
C ALA A 12 6.79 21.47 -2.33
N ALA A 13 7.41 22.38 -3.05
CA ALA A 13 8.26 23.44 -2.48
C ALA A 13 7.47 24.50 -1.71
N CYS A 14 6.25 24.21 -1.28
CA CYS A 14 5.38 25.11 -0.58
C CYS A 14 5.00 24.56 0.80
N GLU A 15 5.27 25.34 1.82
CA GLU A 15 4.93 25.13 3.22
C GLU A 15 3.41 25.07 3.46
N ILE A 16 2.72 24.09 2.90
CA ILE A 16 1.37 23.77 3.35
C ILE A 16 1.51 22.58 4.28
N ALA A 17 1.62 22.91 5.55
CA ALA A 17 1.66 21.94 6.63
C ALA A 17 0.48 20.98 6.54
N GLY A 18 0.76 19.70 6.34
CA GLY A 18 0.06 18.71 7.13
C GLY A 18 -0.92 17.80 6.50
N ASP A 19 -0.91 17.41 5.21
CA ASP A 19 -1.70 16.23 4.79
C ASP A 19 -1.12 15.51 3.55
N ASP A 20 0.17 15.50 3.40
CA ASP A 20 0.79 14.72 2.32
C ASP A 20 0.58 13.22 2.55
N LEU A 21 -0.27 12.62 1.72
CA LEU A 21 -0.52 11.19 1.75
C LEU A 21 0.56 10.47 0.94
N LEU A 22 1.10 9.39 1.51
CA LEU A 22 1.94 8.42 0.82
C LEU A 22 1.19 7.09 0.73
N PHE A 23 0.85 6.69 -0.48
CA PHE A 23 0.21 5.41 -0.74
C PHE A 23 1.25 4.30 -0.86
N LEU A 24 1.00 3.18 -0.18
CA LEU A 24 1.86 2.00 -0.19
C LEU A 24 1.07 0.86 -0.84
N GLY A 25 1.41 0.52 -2.09
CA GLY A 25 0.63 -0.39 -2.93
C GLY A 25 1.18 -1.81 -2.94
N PHE A 26 0.31 -2.82 -2.71
CA PHE A 26 0.63 -4.25 -2.70
C PHE A 26 -0.34 -5.03 -3.60
N HIS A 27 0.12 -5.47 -4.77
CA HIS A 27 -0.67 -6.11 -5.82
C HIS A 27 -1.14 -7.53 -5.47
N GLY A 28 -2.10 -8.04 -6.25
CA GLY A 28 -2.60 -9.40 -6.15
C GLY A 28 -1.62 -10.46 -6.72
N PHE A 29 -1.96 -11.74 -6.50
CA PHE A 29 -1.21 -12.86 -7.07
C PHE A 29 -1.16 -12.77 -8.61
N SER A 30 0.03 -13.03 -9.18
CA SER A 30 0.23 -13.01 -10.63
C SER A 30 0.04 -11.64 -11.29
N ASN A 31 0.36 -10.58 -10.56
CA ASN A 31 0.35 -9.20 -11.06
C ASN A 31 1.70 -8.53 -10.77
N ASP A 32 1.77 -7.21 -10.90
CA ASP A 32 2.95 -6.40 -10.66
C ASP A 32 2.59 -5.06 -9.97
N GLU A 33 3.57 -4.24 -9.73
CA GLU A 33 3.42 -2.93 -9.10
C GLU A 33 2.51 -1.96 -9.89
N ASN A 34 2.36 -2.14 -11.22
CA ASN A 34 1.55 -1.27 -12.05
C ASN A 34 0.05 -1.45 -11.79
N GLU A 35 -0.40 -2.61 -11.29
CA GLU A 35 -1.78 -2.81 -10.85
C GLU A 35 -2.15 -1.76 -9.79
N MET A 36 -1.30 -1.62 -8.78
CA MET A 36 -1.58 -0.71 -7.66
C MET A 36 -1.44 0.76 -8.04
N ILE A 37 -0.53 1.09 -8.96
CA ILE A 37 -0.42 2.46 -9.50
C ILE A 37 -1.75 2.86 -10.15
N ARG A 38 -2.33 2.01 -11.01
CA ARG A 38 -3.64 2.29 -11.64
C ARG A 38 -4.77 2.44 -10.62
N ILE A 39 -4.75 1.65 -9.55
CA ILE A 39 -5.76 1.73 -8.47
C ILE A 39 -5.59 3.02 -7.66
N ILE A 40 -4.36 3.38 -7.32
CA ILE A 40 -4.04 4.61 -6.59
C ILE A 40 -4.46 5.83 -7.41
N ASP A 41 -4.12 5.89 -8.68
CA ASP A 41 -4.52 6.96 -9.59
C ASP A 41 -6.05 7.07 -9.68
N ALA A 42 -6.75 5.95 -9.83
CA ALA A 42 -8.20 5.94 -9.90
C ALA A 42 -8.89 6.42 -8.60
N ILE A 43 -8.31 6.13 -7.43
CA ILE A 43 -8.82 6.60 -6.13
C ILE A 43 -8.56 8.11 -5.98
N TYR A 44 -7.42 8.59 -6.47
CA TYR A 44 -7.00 9.97 -6.35
C TYR A 44 -7.72 10.90 -7.33
N ASP A 45 -8.02 10.41 -8.52
CA ASP A 45 -8.63 11.13 -9.63
C ASP A 45 -10.17 11.27 -9.51
N VAL A 46 -10.76 10.92 -8.34
CA VAL A 46 -12.18 11.18 -8.11
C VAL A 46 -12.42 12.68 -8.24
N PRO A 47 -13.23 13.13 -9.21
CA PRO A 47 -13.48 14.56 -9.41
C PRO A 47 -13.98 15.16 -8.10
N LYS A 48 -13.32 16.18 -7.60
CA LYS A 48 -13.88 17.04 -6.55
C LYS A 48 -15.10 17.71 -7.16
N GLN A 49 -16.27 17.07 -7.06
CA GLN A 49 -17.56 17.64 -7.48
C GLN A 49 -17.94 18.74 -6.50
N ASP A 50 -17.28 19.88 -6.62
CA ASP A 50 -17.79 21.16 -6.15
C ASP A 50 -17.66 22.15 -7.30
N ALA A 51 -18.52 21.92 -8.32
CA ALA A 51 -18.65 22.80 -9.47
C ALA A 51 -19.49 24.04 -9.10
N SER A 52 -18.94 24.92 -8.25
CA SER A 52 -19.50 26.25 -8.08
C SER A 52 -18.46 27.37 -8.23
N SER A 53 -17.23 27.06 -8.60
CA SER A 53 -16.22 28.08 -8.90
C SER A 53 -16.06 28.26 -10.41
N THR A 54 -16.47 29.44 -10.89
CA THR A 54 -16.23 29.93 -12.25
C THR A 54 -14.77 30.34 -12.47
N ASP A 55 -13.83 29.83 -11.70
CA ASP A 55 -12.41 30.14 -11.86
C ASP A 55 -11.77 29.08 -12.74
N ASN A 56 -11.49 29.44 -13.98
CA ASN A 56 -10.84 28.63 -15.01
C ASN A 56 -9.32 28.47 -14.79
N SER A 57 -8.81 28.62 -13.59
CA SER A 57 -7.44 28.24 -13.26
C SER A 57 -7.38 26.74 -13.13
N ILE A 58 -6.92 26.05 -14.17
CA ILE A 58 -6.57 24.63 -14.13
C ILE A 58 -5.41 24.50 -13.14
N ALA A 59 -5.71 24.14 -11.91
CA ALA A 59 -4.68 23.71 -10.98
C ALA A 59 -3.96 22.49 -11.60
N PRO A 60 -2.62 22.45 -11.59
CA PRO A 60 -1.92 21.27 -12.11
C PRO A 60 -2.44 20.03 -11.39
N ALA A 61 -2.74 18.97 -12.16
CA ALA A 61 -3.15 17.71 -11.62
C ALA A 61 -2.05 17.24 -10.63
N GLN A 62 -2.37 17.25 -9.34
CA GLN A 62 -1.48 16.70 -8.33
C GLN A 62 -1.50 15.18 -8.49
N HIS A 63 -0.36 14.60 -8.84
CA HIS A 63 -0.21 13.15 -8.83
C HIS A 63 -0.09 12.65 -7.39
N PRO A 64 -0.66 11.48 -7.06
CA PRO A 64 -0.51 10.91 -5.73
C PRO A 64 0.95 10.54 -5.46
N ASN A 65 1.42 10.79 -4.23
CA ASN A 65 2.68 10.22 -3.78
C ASN A 65 2.49 8.73 -3.50
N TYR A 66 3.32 7.87 -4.09
CA TYR A 66 3.22 6.43 -3.85
C TYR A 66 4.56 5.71 -3.86
N LEU A 67 4.56 4.58 -3.14
CA LEU A 67 5.50 3.48 -3.28
C LEU A 67 4.69 2.24 -3.66
N SER A 68 4.80 1.77 -4.89
CA SER A 68 4.14 0.55 -5.34
C SER A 68 5.16 -0.59 -5.40
N PHE A 69 4.93 -1.63 -4.60
CA PHE A 69 5.88 -2.70 -4.39
C PHE A 69 5.62 -3.89 -5.30
N GLN A 70 6.68 -4.45 -5.86
CA GLN A 70 6.66 -5.69 -6.63
C GLN A 70 6.83 -6.89 -5.69
N GLY A 71 6.06 -7.94 -5.93
CA GLY A 71 6.15 -9.19 -5.16
C GLY A 71 7.55 -9.79 -5.18
N THR A 72 7.92 -10.46 -4.09
CA THR A 72 9.27 -11.00 -3.87
C THR A 72 9.57 -12.25 -4.69
N TYR A 73 8.55 -12.91 -5.21
CA TYR A 73 8.63 -14.09 -6.06
C TYR A 73 8.18 -13.77 -7.48
N GLU A 74 8.96 -14.20 -8.46
CA GLU A 74 8.64 -14.06 -9.88
C GLU A 74 8.03 -15.34 -10.43
N ARG A 75 7.02 -15.21 -11.28
CA ARG A 75 6.51 -16.32 -12.10
C ARG A 75 7.31 -16.39 -13.38
N PRO A 76 8.10 -17.46 -13.57
CA PRO A 76 8.90 -17.63 -14.78
C PRO A 76 8.04 -17.51 -16.04
N TYR A 77 8.55 -16.87 -17.07
CA TYR A 77 7.97 -16.72 -18.42
C TYR A 77 6.70 -15.86 -18.55
N ILE A 78 6.15 -15.33 -17.43
CA ILE A 78 4.90 -14.56 -17.48
C ILE A 78 5.17 -13.09 -17.14
N GLY A 79 6.30 -12.77 -16.48
CA GLY A 79 6.62 -11.41 -16.05
C GLY A 79 5.64 -10.89 -14.99
N SER A 80 5.19 -11.77 -14.10
CA SER A 80 4.28 -11.44 -13.00
C SER A 80 4.83 -11.95 -11.68
N TYR A 81 4.31 -11.41 -10.58
CA TYR A 81 4.90 -11.57 -9.26
C TYR A 81 3.86 -12.02 -8.23
N TYR A 82 4.34 -12.47 -7.07
CA TYR A 82 3.51 -12.86 -5.93
C TYR A 82 4.30 -12.73 -4.63
N TRP A 83 3.59 -12.67 -3.50
CA TRP A 83 4.19 -12.38 -2.19
C TRP A 83 4.61 -13.62 -1.43
N TYR A 84 3.89 -14.72 -1.62
CA TYR A 84 4.17 -16.02 -1.00
C TYR A 84 3.68 -17.13 -1.92
N PRO A 85 4.30 -18.33 -1.88
CA PRO A 85 3.93 -19.45 -2.74
C PRO A 85 2.46 -19.86 -2.60
N ASP A 86 1.82 -20.16 -3.71
CA ASP A 86 0.47 -20.71 -3.69
C ASP A 86 0.48 -22.12 -3.09
N GLY A 87 -0.45 -22.39 -2.15
CA GLY A 87 -0.49 -23.66 -1.43
C GLY A 87 0.50 -23.80 -0.27
N CYS A 88 1.28 -22.78 0.07
CA CYS A 88 2.13 -22.78 1.26
C CYS A 88 1.30 -22.90 2.55
N SER A 89 1.93 -23.35 3.63
CA SER A 89 1.31 -23.41 4.96
C SER A 89 0.99 -21.99 5.49
N VAL A 90 0.08 -21.92 6.47
CA VAL A 90 -0.23 -20.64 7.16
C VAL A 90 1.03 -20.05 7.80
N GLU A 91 1.84 -20.89 8.42
CA GLU A 91 3.08 -20.46 9.10
C GLU A 91 4.08 -19.87 8.08
N GLU A 92 4.29 -20.56 6.96
CA GLU A 92 5.17 -20.07 5.89
C GLU A 92 4.67 -18.75 5.31
N ARG A 93 3.37 -18.64 5.01
CA ARG A 93 2.75 -17.41 4.55
C ARG A 93 2.94 -16.25 5.51
N ARG A 94 2.72 -16.48 6.83
CA ARG A 94 2.93 -15.47 7.86
C ARG A 94 4.39 -15.03 7.90
N ARG A 95 5.34 -15.96 7.86
CA ARG A 95 6.77 -15.64 7.83
C ARG A 95 7.17 -14.79 6.64
N GLU A 96 6.70 -15.13 5.45
CA GLU A 96 6.98 -14.34 4.24
C GLU A 96 6.39 -12.93 4.34
N CYS A 97 5.16 -12.81 4.82
CA CYS A 97 4.51 -11.51 5.03
C CYS A 97 5.24 -10.67 6.09
N SER A 98 5.65 -11.25 7.22
CA SER A 98 6.42 -10.56 8.26
C SER A 98 7.75 -10.03 7.72
N ALA A 99 8.46 -10.84 6.93
CA ALA A 99 9.74 -10.41 6.34
C ALA A 99 9.58 -9.21 5.39
N VAL A 100 8.50 -9.17 4.60
CA VAL A 100 8.18 -8.02 3.75
C VAL A 100 7.76 -6.82 4.60
N GLY A 101 6.88 -7.02 5.59
CA GLY A 101 6.39 -5.97 6.47
C GLY A 101 7.51 -5.28 7.22
N ASP A 102 8.42 -6.04 7.82
CA ASP A 102 9.61 -5.52 8.49
C ASP A 102 10.51 -4.70 7.56
N ALA A 103 10.66 -5.12 6.30
CA ALA A 103 11.46 -4.40 5.34
C ALA A 103 10.80 -3.07 4.94
N VAL A 104 9.47 -3.06 4.76
CA VAL A 104 8.70 -1.85 4.44
C VAL A 104 8.75 -0.87 5.61
N VAL A 105 8.50 -1.32 6.84
CA VAL A 105 8.54 -0.45 8.02
C VAL A 105 9.93 0.16 8.18
N ARG A 106 11.00 -0.62 8.06
CA ARG A 106 12.38 -0.08 8.09
C ARG A 106 12.66 0.95 6.99
N LEU A 107 12.08 0.78 5.80
CA LEU A 107 12.19 1.79 4.73
C LEU A 107 11.49 3.09 5.16
N LEU A 108 10.30 3.00 5.75
CA LEU A 108 9.49 4.14 6.16
C LEU A 108 10.03 4.88 7.39
N ASP A 109 10.91 4.26 8.16
CA ASP A 109 11.63 4.90 9.28
C ASP A 109 12.65 5.95 8.80
N SER A 110 12.93 6.00 7.50
CA SER A 110 13.79 7.04 6.92
C SER A 110 13.17 8.43 7.12
N PRO A 111 13.98 9.45 7.48
CA PRO A 111 13.53 10.84 7.58
C PRO A 111 12.81 11.36 6.33
N ALA A 112 13.13 10.80 5.15
CA ALA A 112 12.48 11.15 3.89
C ALA A 112 10.97 10.89 3.90
N TYR A 113 10.48 9.94 4.70
CA TYR A 113 9.07 9.57 4.78
C TYR A 113 8.38 10.01 6.07
N ALA A 114 9.10 10.68 6.98
CA ALA A 114 8.58 11.01 8.32
C ALA A 114 7.37 11.96 8.29
N HIS A 115 7.33 12.87 7.33
CA HIS A 115 6.27 13.87 7.19
C HIS A 115 5.00 13.34 6.52
N PHE A 116 5.06 12.20 5.84
CA PHE A 116 3.89 11.63 5.17
C PHE A 116 2.96 10.89 6.12
N ARG A 117 1.66 11.01 5.85
CA ARG A 117 0.64 10.08 6.36
C ARG A 117 0.58 8.86 5.46
N LYS A 118 0.82 7.68 6.02
CA LYS A 118 0.99 6.42 5.30
C LYS A 118 -0.33 5.69 5.14
N VAL A 119 -0.70 5.42 3.88
CA VAL A 119 -1.93 4.70 3.51
C VAL A 119 -1.57 3.41 2.82
N LEU A 120 -1.80 2.27 3.47
CA LEU A 120 -1.68 0.96 2.85
C LEU A 120 -2.84 0.70 1.90
N ILE A 121 -2.54 0.19 0.71
CA ILE A 121 -3.54 -0.35 -0.23
C ILE A 121 -3.09 -1.72 -0.70
N GLY A 122 -3.86 -2.75 -0.40
CA GLY A 122 -3.53 -4.11 -0.80
C GLY A 122 -4.70 -4.84 -1.43
N PHE A 123 -4.45 -5.57 -2.51
CA PHE A 123 -5.45 -6.37 -3.21
C PHE A 123 -5.14 -7.87 -3.09
N SER A 124 -6.16 -8.68 -2.78
CA SER A 124 -6.10 -10.15 -2.74
C SER A 124 -4.92 -10.66 -1.88
N GLN A 125 -3.86 -11.22 -2.48
CA GLN A 125 -2.64 -11.65 -1.78
C GLN A 125 -1.92 -10.46 -1.12
N GLY A 126 -1.84 -9.30 -1.79
CA GLY A 126 -1.34 -8.06 -1.23
C GLY A 126 -2.25 -7.49 -0.14
N GLY A 127 -3.57 -7.74 -0.22
CA GLY A 127 -4.53 -7.40 0.84
C GLY A 127 -4.26 -8.20 2.12
N TYR A 128 -3.97 -9.50 2.02
CA TYR A 128 -3.57 -10.31 3.16
C TYR A 128 -2.22 -9.85 3.74
N LEU A 129 -1.23 -9.57 2.89
CA LEU A 129 0.06 -9.00 3.30
C LEU A 129 -0.14 -7.69 4.08
N SER A 130 -0.96 -6.78 3.56
CA SER A 130 -1.26 -5.50 4.22
C SER A 130 -1.97 -5.70 5.56
N TYR A 131 -2.90 -6.67 5.65
CA TYR A 131 -3.53 -7.07 6.91
C TYR A 131 -2.48 -7.53 7.94
N ARG A 132 -1.53 -8.39 7.53
CA ARG A 132 -0.45 -8.87 8.42
C ARG A 132 0.46 -7.72 8.88
N MET A 133 0.82 -6.81 7.98
CA MET A 133 1.62 -5.63 8.33
C MET A 133 0.96 -4.81 9.43
N VAL A 134 -0.35 -4.57 9.34
CA VAL A 134 -1.04 -3.81 10.37
C VAL A 134 -1.16 -4.60 11.68
N ALA A 135 -1.37 -5.92 11.62
CA ALA A 135 -1.43 -6.76 12.81
C ALA A 135 -0.10 -6.79 13.57
N GLU A 136 1.02 -6.75 12.86
CA GLU A 136 2.37 -6.82 13.43
C GLU A 136 2.98 -5.44 13.74
N HIS A 137 2.57 -4.40 12.99
CA HIS A 137 3.05 -3.02 13.13
C HIS A 137 1.87 -2.03 13.23
N PRO A 138 1.05 -2.10 14.29
CA PRO A 138 -0.24 -1.38 14.37
C PRO A 138 -0.11 0.15 14.36
N ASP A 139 1.05 0.68 14.68
CA ASP A 139 1.32 2.12 14.75
C ASP A 139 2.11 2.67 13.54
N ALA A 140 2.51 1.81 12.61
CA ALA A 140 3.34 2.20 11.48
C ALA A 140 2.57 2.93 10.37
N PHE A 141 1.25 2.79 10.33
CA PHE A 141 0.40 3.30 9.25
C PHE A 141 -0.75 4.13 9.80
N ASP A 142 -1.24 5.10 9.02
CA ASP A 142 -2.40 5.92 9.39
C ASP A 142 -3.71 5.28 8.92
N ARG A 143 -3.70 4.64 7.75
CA ARG A 143 -4.87 3.97 7.17
C ARG A 143 -4.46 2.71 6.42
N ALA A 144 -5.40 1.77 6.29
CA ALA A 144 -5.26 0.59 5.44
C ALA A 144 -6.56 0.33 4.67
N ILE A 145 -6.46 0.18 3.36
CA ILE A 145 -7.54 -0.20 2.45
C ILE A 145 -7.23 -1.63 1.98
N LEU A 146 -8.01 -2.58 2.47
CA LEU A 146 -7.81 -4.01 2.23
C LEU A 146 -8.87 -4.51 1.25
N MET A 147 -8.50 -4.65 -0.01
CA MET A 147 -9.40 -5.10 -1.07
C MET A 147 -9.34 -6.62 -1.20
N SER A 148 -10.45 -7.30 -0.83
CA SER A 148 -10.60 -8.75 -0.94
C SER A 148 -9.40 -9.56 -0.44
N PRO A 149 -8.94 -9.38 0.81
CA PRO A 149 -7.75 -10.04 1.33
C PRO A 149 -7.90 -11.57 1.31
N SER A 150 -6.86 -12.27 0.81
CA SER A 150 -6.90 -13.71 0.58
C SER A 150 -6.41 -14.50 1.80
N PHE A 151 -7.30 -14.84 2.72
CA PHE A 151 -6.96 -15.59 3.94
C PHE A 151 -6.68 -17.08 3.70
N LYS A 152 -7.21 -17.70 2.65
CA LYS A 152 -6.94 -19.11 2.25
C LYS A 152 -6.94 -20.10 3.43
N GLY A 153 -8.08 -20.26 4.09
CA GLY A 153 -8.25 -21.20 5.19
C GLY A 153 -7.76 -20.71 6.56
N GLU A 154 -7.27 -19.50 6.63
CA GLU A 154 -6.94 -18.82 7.88
C GLU A 154 -8.12 -17.94 8.31
N THR A 155 -8.48 -17.99 9.59
CA THR A 155 -9.45 -17.07 10.17
C THR A 155 -8.77 -15.73 10.42
N ALA A 156 -9.41 -14.63 10.01
CA ALA A 156 -8.92 -13.30 10.34
C ALA A 156 -8.91 -13.10 11.85
N GLU A 157 -7.73 -12.80 12.40
CA GLU A 157 -7.61 -12.41 13.80
C GLU A 157 -8.15 -10.99 13.98
N PRO A 158 -8.74 -10.65 15.13
CA PRO A 158 -9.09 -9.27 15.42
C PRO A 158 -7.83 -8.40 15.35
N LEU A 159 -7.93 -7.29 14.61
CA LEU A 159 -6.84 -6.33 14.58
C LEU A 159 -6.69 -5.63 15.94
N PRO A 160 -5.47 -5.25 16.35
CA PRO A 160 -5.26 -4.63 17.64
C PRO A 160 -6.11 -3.37 17.80
N ALA A 161 -6.96 -3.32 18.81
CA ALA A 161 -7.84 -2.17 19.08
C ALA A 161 -7.08 -0.89 19.49
N THR A 162 -5.80 -1.03 19.83
CA THR A 162 -4.92 0.03 20.34
C THR A 162 -4.03 0.65 19.26
N GLY A 163 -4.07 0.13 18.04
CA GLY A 163 -3.25 0.64 16.95
C GLY A 163 -3.76 1.98 16.40
N ARG A 164 -2.86 2.76 15.81
CA ARG A 164 -3.15 4.03 15.14
C ARG A 164 -3.92 3.85 13.83
N THR A 165 -3.73 2.71 13.18
CA THR A 165 -4.23 2.46 11.83
C THR A 165 -5.75 2.36 11.78
N ARG A 166 -6.40 3.11 10.87
CA ARG A 166 -7.82 3.02 10.56
C ARG A 166 -8.04 2.19 9.30
N PHE A 167 -9.10 1.37 9.27
CA PHE A 167 -9.39 0.41 8.21
C PHE A 167 -10.57 0.77 7.34
N ALA A 168 -10.48 0.39 6.05
CA ALA A 168 -11.58 0.14 5.14
C ALA A 168 -11.41 -1.27 4.53
N LEU A 169 -12.49 -2.04 4.51
CA LEU A 169 -12.58 -3.39 3.93
C LEU A 169 -13.47 -3.35 2.69
#